data_119173c8ebdee9d58beb43a86cd3a619
#
_entry.id   119173c8ebdee9d58beb43a86cd3a619
#
_cell.length_a   1.000
_cell.length_b   1.000
_cell.length_c   1.000
_cell.angle_alpha   90.00
_cell.angle_beta   90.00
_cell.angle_gamma   90.00
#
_symmetry.space_group_name_H-M   'P 1'
#
loop_
_entity.id
_entity.type
_entity.pdbx_description
1 polymer ?
#
loop_
_entity_poly.entity_id
_entity_poly.type
_entity_poly.pdbx_seq_one_letter_code
_entity_poly.pdbx_strand_id
1 'polypeptide(L)'
;MTASIKMRGHVTGAVLAAFALRVCFLWKFPFYDAGDTPIYQQLAQNWLKHGIYGLDILGRVTPVDIRTPGYPAFLAAIYTVFGESARAVMFAQALIDVLTCVLVAAMAAVLAPRESRRRVALAALWLAALCPFTANYTAVVLTETLTIFLTALALLVLMEALRGLRKFPGRAGDAASPAEMPANMQWVLGGIVVGFGTLVRPETPLILASAGAVLLAWWWRPKNWPKLVRAGLLMAVGLILPLLPWAARNWRTLHTVQFLSPRYAQLPGEYVTHGFYAWTGTWLWRFGDVFLVPWNLDGAQINIDDVRASAFDSPAERERVAKLLAEYNKTTEMTPKVDRGFAEIARQRTAWHPLRTYVEIPFLRSLTMWFAPRIEMLPLSGHLWPIHYWWEDSEPEYCVSLGLFLLGIAYGVIAFGGAWRVRSDPAALLLVAYIVIRTAFLTTIETPEPRYVLECFPAVFALAAQLWARKGALRADSHGG
;
A
#
# COMPACT_ATOMS: atom_id res chain seq x y z
N MET A 1 8.59 3.28 -40.93
CA MET A 1 9.69 2.53 -40.28
C MET A 1 10.40 3.33 -39.20
N THR A 2 10.76 4.59 -39.42
CA THR A 2 11.48 5.47 -38.48
C THR A 2 10.72 5.77 -37.15
N ALA A 3 9.40 5.98 -37.17
CA ALA A 3 8.60 6.26 -35.94
C ALA A 3 8.48 5.03 -35.04
N SER A 4 8.42 3.82 -35.59
CA SER A 4 8.38 2.57 -34.80
C SER A 4 9.73 2.29 -34.14
N ILE A 5 10.84 2.57 -34.80
CA ILE A 5 12.21 2.39 -34.27
C ILE A 5 12.46 3.37 -33.13
N LYS A 6 12.08 4.65 -33.27
CA LYS A 6 12.18 5.67 -32.22
C LYS A 6 11.36 5.28 -30.98
N MET A 7 10.15 4.75 -31.16
CA MET A 7 9.28 4.31 -30.06
C MET A 7 9.89 3.13 -29.30
N ARG A 8 10.42 2.13 -30.01
CA ARG A 8 11.12 0.99 -29.36
C ARG A 8 12.32 1.48 -28.54
N GLY A 9 13.10 2.41 -29.07
CA GLY A 9 14.22 3.03 -28.34
C GLY A 9 13.79 3.71 -27.05
N HIS A 10 12.67 4.45 -27.05
CA HIS A 10 12.16 5.08 -25.82
C HIS A 10 11.65 4.07 -24.79
N VAL A 11 10.99 2.99 -25.20
CA VAL A 11 10.55 1.92 -24.30
C VAL A 11 11.76 1.22 -23.68
N THR A 12 12.72 0.81 -24.50
CA THR A 12 13.97 0.19 -24.02
C THR A 12 14.72 1.13 -23.08
N GLY A 13 14.84 2.41 -23.43
CA GLY A 13 15.49 3.43 -22.59
C GLY A 13 14.80 3.59 -21.24
N ALA A 14 13.46 3.61 -21.20
CA ALA A 14 12.71 3.72 -19.95
C ALA A 14 12.87 2.47 -19.07
N VAL A 15 12.85 1.28 -19.65
CA VAL A 15 13.07 0.01 -18.92
C VAL A 15 14.50 -0.06 -18.36
N LEU A 16 15.49 0.34 -19.14
CA LEU A 16 16.89 0.39 -18.69
C LEU A 16 17.07 1.44 -17.58
N ALA A 17 16.46 2.60 -17.70
CA ALA A 17 16.49 3.63 -16.67
C ALA A 17 15.80 3.17 -15.38
N ALA A 18 14.64 2.48 -15.51
CA ALA A 18 13.96 1.86 -14.38
C ALA A 18 14.88 0.88 -13.64
N PHE A 19 15.50 -0.04 -14.38
CA PHE A 19 16.41 -1.02 -13.80
C PHE A 19 17.65 -0.36 -13.18
N ALA A 20 18.28 0.58 -13.89
CA ALA A 20 19.46 1.29 -13.40
C ALA A 20 19.19 2.05 -12.09
N LEU A 21 18.03 2.71 -11.97
CA LEU A 21 17.65 3.41 -10.75
C LEU A 21 17.51 2.43 -9.57
N ARG A 22 16.84 1.27 -9.75
CA ARG A 22 16.67 0.25 -8.71
C ARG A 22 18.03 -0.34 -8.29
N VAL A 23 18.87 -0.69 -9.24
CA VAL A 23 20.22 -1.18 -8.98
C VAL A 23 21.06 -0.10 -8.25
N CYS A 24 20.90 1.17 -8.59
CA CYS A 24 21.56 2.26 -7.88
C CYS A 24 21.16 2.29 -6.39
N PHE A 25 19.85 2.20 -6.06
CA PHE A 25 19.39 2.12 -4.68
C PHE A 25 19.92 0.87 -3.98
N LEU A 26 19.81 -0.28 -4.61
CA LEU A 26 20.30 -1.56 -4.08
C LEU A 26 21.81 -1.54 -3.79
N TRP A 27 22.58 -0.82 -4.59
CA TRP A 27 24.03 -0.73 -4.42
C TRP A 27 24.44 0.34 -3.40
N LYS A 28 23.79 1.51 -3.42
CA LYS A 28 24.16 2.68 -2.61
C LYS A 28 23.46 2.73 -1.26
N PHE A 29 22.21 2.27 -1.18
CA PHE A 29 21.34 2.44 -0.03
C PHE A 29 20.59 1.15 0.33
N PRO A 30 21.29 -0.03 0.41
CA PRO A 30 20.63 -1.25 0.85
C PRO A 30 20.26 -1.14 2.32
N PHE A 31 19.02 -1.44 2.67
CA PHE A 31 18.54 -1.43 4.04
C PHE A 31 18.18 -2.85 4.47
N TYR A 32 18.96 -3.42 5.36
CA TYR A 32 18.88 -4.84 5.72
C TYR A 32 18.01 -5.15 6.91
N ASP A 33 17.75 -4.16 7.78
CA ASP A 33 17.11 -4.36 9.08
C ASP A 33 15.96 -3.35 9.27
N ALA A 34 14.96 -3.45 8.42
CA ALA A 34 13.75 -2.66 8.54
C ALA A 34 12.73 -3.42 9.40
N GLY A 35 12.48 -2.96 10.61
CA GLY A 35 11.40 -3.38 11.51
C GLY A 35 10.91 -4.85 11.41
N ASP A 36 10.05 -5.13 10.46
CA ASP A 36 9.48 -6.48 10.24
C ASP A 36 10.40 -7.47 9.50
N THR A 37 11.54 -7.02 8.94
CA THR A 37 12.44 -7.86 8.14
C THR A 37 12.89 -9.12 8.86
N PRO A 38 13.36 -9.07 10.13
CA PRO A 38 13.80 -10.27 10.86
C PRO A 38 12.68 -11.31 11.01
N ILE A 39 11.45 -10.85 11.24
CA ILE A 39 10.28 -11.73 11.38
C ILE A 39 10.01 -12.46 10.07
N TYR A 40 9.97 -11.75 8.94
CA TYR A 40 9.76 -12.39 7.63
C TYR A 40 10.87 -13.37 7.26
N GLN A 41 12.12 -13.02 7.54
CA GLN A 41 13.26 -13.87 7.28
C GLN A 41 13.21 -15.15 8.12
N GLN A 42 12.94 -15.03 9.43
CA GLN A 42 12.83 -16.18 10.31
C GLN A 42 11.68 -17.12 9.92
N LEU A 43 10.52 -16.57 9.57
CA LEU A 43 9.39 -17.37 9.06
C LEU A 43 9.76 -18.15 7.80
N ALA A 44 10.48 -17.53 6.86
CA ALA A 44 10.91 -18.19 5.63
C ALA A 44 11.97 -19.27 5.91
N GLN A 45 12.94 -18.99 6.77
CA GLN A 45 14.01 -19.91 7.16
C GLN A 45 13.46 -21.14 7.89
N ASN A 46 12.60 -20.92 8.89
CA ASN A 46 11.99 -22.02 9.65
C ASN A 46 11.09 -22.87 8.75
N TRP A 47 10.40 -22.24 7.80
CA TRP A 47 9.58 -22.99 6.83
C TRP A 47 10.45 -23.90 5.94
N LEU A 48 11.61 -23.41 5.47
CA LEU A 48 12.53 -24.20 4.65
C LEU A 48 13.27 -25.28 5.45
N LYS A 49 13.78 -24.95 6.64
CA LYS A 49 14.64 -25.85 7.42
C LYS A 49 13.85 -26.91 8.18
N HIS A 50 12.69 -26.55 8.68
CA HIS A 50 11.90 -27.39 9.60
C HIS A 50 10.52 -27.78 9.04
N GLY A 51 10.11 -27.25 7.88
CA GLY A 51 8.75 -27.43 7.36
C GLY A 51 7.67 -26.71 8.19
N ILE A 52 8.06 -25.86 9.14
CA ILE A 52 7.18 -25.21 10.09
C ILE A 52 7.14 -23.70 9.78
N TYR A 53 5.96 -23.17 9.45
CA TYR A 53 5.72 -21.75 9.41
C TYR A 53 5.61 -21.21 10.85
N GLY A 54 6.71 -20.75 11.42
CA GLY A 54 6.82 -20.43 12.83
C GLY A 54 8.00 -19.54 13.18
N LEU A 55 8.03 -19.09 14.43
CA LEU A 55 9.12 -18.31 15.02
C LEU A 55 9.83 -19.11 16.11
N ASP A 56 11.10 -18.77 16.36
CA ASP A 56 11.86 -19.31 17.48
C ASP A 56 11.42 -18.62 18.77
N ILE A 57 10.66 -19.33 19.57
CA ILE A 57 10.16 -18.86 20.86
C ILE A 57 10.76 -19.78 21.93
N LEU A 58 11.53 -19.21 22.86
CA LEU A 58 12.21 -19.93 23.95
C LEU A 58 13.02 -21.14 23.45
N GLY A 59 13.72 -20.98 22.30
CA GLY A 59 14.59 -22.00 21.73
C GLY A 59 13.84 -23.13 20.99
N ARG A 60 12.57 -22.95 20.67
CA ARG A 60 11.76 -23.90 19.88
C ARG A 60 11.04 -23.21 18.75
N VAL A 61 11.04 -23.82 17.57
CA VAL A 61 10.26 -23.33 16.43
C VAL A 61 8.77 -23.57 16.73
N THR A 62 8.06 -22.48 17.02
CA THR A 62 6.65 -22.48 17.40
C THR A 62 5.81 -21.97 16.21
N PRO A 63 4.79 -22.75 15.77
CA PRO A 63 3.89 -22.32 14.71
C PRO A 63 3.16 -21.03 15.08
N VAL A 64 3.11 -20.05 14.14
CA VAL A 64 2.44 -18.76 14.35
C VAL A 64 1.60 -18.38 13.12
N ASP A 65 0.75 -17.37 13.27
CA ASP A 65 -0.10 -16.77 12.23
C ASP A 65 -0.01 -15.23 12.20
N ILE A 66 0.92 -14.66 12.96
CA ILE A 66 1.09 -13.19 13.14
C ILE A 66 1.40 -12.44 11.85
N ARG A 67 1.84 -13.14 10.80
CA ARG A 67 2.03 -12.61 9.44
C ARG A 67 1.44 -13.59 8.44
N THR A 68 0.86 -13.08 7.37
CA THR A 68 0.38 -13.89 6.25
C THR A 68 1.54 -14.45 5.44
N PRO A 69 1.40 -15.63 4.80
CA PRO A 69 2.54 -16.40 4.27
C PRO A 69 3.10 -15.90 2.94
N GLY A 70 2.46 -14.93 2.25
CA GLY A 70 2.83 -14.57 0.88
C GLY A 70 4.24 -14.03 0.75
N TYR A 71 4.65 -13.11 1.63
CA TYR A 71 6.00 -12.57 1.58
C TYR A 71 7.06 -13.56 2.11
N PRO A 72 6.87 -14.28 3.23
CA PRO A 72 7.76 -15.38 3.60
C PRO A 72 7.90 -16.47 2.54
N ALA A 73 6.83 -16.80 1.79
CA ALA A 73 6.90 -17.73 0.67
C ALA A 73 7.77 -17.20 -0.48
N PHE A 74 7.66 -15.90 -0.78
CA PHE A 74 8.55 -15.25 -1.75
C PHE A 74 10.02 -15.30 -1.30
N LEU A 75 10.32 -15.00 -0.03
CA LEU A 75 11.66 -15.14 0.52
C LEU A 75 12.16 -16.58 0.44
N ALA A 76 11.34 -17.55 0.85
CA ALA A 76 11.67 -18.97 0.79
C ALA A 76 12.01 -19.43 -0.63
N ALA A 77 11.24 -18.99 -1.63
CA ALA A 77 11.52 -19.29 -3.03
C ALA A 77 12.89 -18.76 -3.48
N ILE A 78 13.26 -17.53 -3.10
CA ILE A 78 14.57 -16.94 -3.40
C ILE A 78 15.67 -17.69 -2.64
N TYR A 79 15.47 -18.00 -1.37
CA TYR A 79 16.43 -18.69 -0.53
C TYR A 79 16.73 -20.12 -1.00
N THR A 80 15.75 -20.80 -1.57
CA THR A 80 15.94 -22.12 -2.17
C THR A 80 16.94 -22.11 -3.34
N VAL A 81 16.97 -21.00 -4.12
CA VAL A 81 17.81 -20.90 -5.33
C VAL A 81 19.16 -20.25 -5.02
N PHE A 82 19.15 -19.19 -4.20
CA PHE A 82 20.32 -18.31 -4.00
C PHE A 82 20.88 -18.36 -2.57
N GLY A 83 20.37 -19.24 -1.70
CA GLY A 83 20.66 -19.21 -0.27
C GLY A 83 20.04 -18.01 0.44
N GLU A 84 20.30 -17.86 1.74
CA GLU A 84 19.75 -16.80 2.60
C GLU A 84 20.39 -15.43 2.29
N SER A 85 20.22 -14.96 1.06
CA SER A 85 20.82 -13.72 0.55
C SER A 85 19.80 -12.59 0.45
N ALA A 86 19.88 -11.59 1.34
CA ALA A 86 19.07 -10.38 1.25
C ALA A 86 19.31 -9.62 -0.07
N ARG A 87 20.53 -9.63 -0.61
CA ARG A 87 20.82 -9.00 -1.91
C ARG A 87 20.11 -9.69 -3.07
N ALA A 88 19.97 -11.02 -3.04
CA ALA A 88 19.22 -11.76 -4.05
C ALA A 88 17.72 -11.40 -3.98
N VAL A 89 17.17 -11.25 -2.77
CA VAL A 89 15.80 -10.77 -2.57
C VAL A 89 15.62 -9.37 -3.15
N MET A 90 16.49 -8.42 -2.81
CA MET A 90 16.43 -7.04 -3.31
C MET A 90 16.54 -6.99 -4.83
N PHE A 91 17.40 -7.82 -5.43
CA PHE A 91 17.53 -7.90 -6.90
C PHE A 91 16.26 -8.46 -7.55
N ALA A 92 15.67 -9.51 -6.98
CA ALA A 92 14.38 -10.04 -7.45
C ALA A 92 13.26 -8.98 -7.32
N GLN A 93 13.23 -8.23 -6.22
CA GLN A 93 12.31 -7.09 -6.05
C GLN A 93 12.54 -6.00 -7.10
N ALA A 94 13.80 -5.68 -7.44
CA ALA A 94 14.10 -4.72 -8.50
C ALA A 94 13.52 -5.15 -9.86
N LEU A 95 13.62 -6.44 -10.22
CA LEU A 95 13.02 -6.98 -11.44
C LEU A 95 11.49 -6.92 -11.40
N ILE A 96 10.87 -7.24 -10.27
CA ILE A 96 9.42 -7.18 -10.08
C ILE A 96 8.92 -5.73 -10.22
N ASP A 97 9.64 -4.75 -9.69
CA ASP A 97 9.24 -3.35 -9.79
C ASP A 97 9.42 -2.79 -11.21
N VAL A 98 10.41 -3.27 -11.97
CA VAL A 98 10.50 -2.98 -13.41
C VAL A 98 9.29 -3.55 -14.17
N LEU A 99 8.81 -4.75 -13.84
CA LEU A 99 7.57 -5.30 -14.39
C LEU A 99 6.36 -4.46 -13.97
N THR A 100 6.35 -3.94 -12.73
CA THR A 100 5.32 -3.00 -12.28
C THR A 100 5.26 -1.75 -13.15
N CYS A 101 6.40 -1.19 -13.55
CA CYS A 101 6.43 -0.04 -14.46
C CYS A 101 5.75 -0.37 -15.81
N VAL A 102 5.92 -1.59 -16.33
CA VAL A 102 5.25 -2.06 -17.55
C VAL A 102 3.74 -2.21 -17.33
N LEU A 103 3.30 -2.77 -16.19
CA LEU A 103 1.88 -2.85 -15.84
C LEU A 103 1.25 -1.45 -15.74
N VAL A 104 1.92 -0.48 -15.15
CA VAL A 104 1.47 0.92 -15.09
C VAL A 104 1.28 1.51 -16.50
N ALA A 105 2.20 1.24 -17.42
CA ALA A 105 2.06 1.66 -18.81
C ALA A 105 0.85 1.00 -19.48
N ALA A 106 0.58 -0.29 -19.22
CA ALA A 106 -0.60 -1.00 -19.68
C ALA A 106 -1.89 -0.39 -19.11
N MET A 107 -1.95 -0.13 -17.79
CA MET A 107 -3.09 0.54 -17.15
C MET A 107 -3.39 1.89 -17.79
N ALA A 108 -2.36 2.71 -18.02
CA ALA A 108 -2.51 4.01 -18.66
C ALA A 108 -3.00 3.88 -20.12
N ALA A 109 -2.53 2.87 -20.85
CA ALA A 109 -2.98 2.56 -22.20
C ALA A 109 -4.46 2.13 -22.25
N VAL A 110 -4.95 1.45 -21.21
CA VAL A 110 -6.37 1.09 -21.05
C VAL A 110 -7.24 2.36 -21.02
N LEU A 111 -6.84 3.41 -20.31
CA LEU A 111 -7.62 4.66 -20.20
C LEU A 111 -7.51 5.58 -21.41
N ALA A 112 -6.47 5.41 -22.22
CA ALA A 112 -6.16 6.34 -23.30
C ALA A 112 -6.97 6.08 -24.57
N PRO A 113 -7.38 7.14 -25.32
CA PRO A 113 -7.91 7.01 -26.67
C PRO A 113 -6.92 6.30 -27.59
N ARG A 114 -7.43 5.55 -28.58
CA ARG A 114 -6.61 4.75 -29.49
C ARG A 114 -5.44 5.53 -30.11
N GLU A 115 -5.67 6.76 -30.52
CA GLU A 115 -4.67 7.65 -31.16
C GLU A 115 -3.54 8.09 -30.20
N SER A 116 -3.84 8.22 -28.92
CA SER A 116 -2.90 8.69 -27.90
C SER A 116 -2.29 7.55 -27.07
N ARG A 117 -2.78 6.32 -27.23
CA ARG A 117 -2.45 5.16 -26.39
C ARG A 117 -0.95 4.96 -26.20
N ARG A 118 -0.19 4.96 -27.29
CA ARG A 118 1.26 4.77 -27.23
C ARG A 118 1.99 5.87 -26.48
N ARG A 119 1.58 7.13 -26.68
CA ARG A 119 2.17 8.29 -26.02
C ARG A 119 1.87 8.30 -24.52
N VAL A 120 0.63 8.00 -24.15
CA VAL A 120 0.20 7.93 -22.75
C VAL A 120 0.87 6.76 -22.04
N ALA A 121 0.94 5.58 -22.66
CA ALA A 121 1.66 4.43 -22.10
C ALA A 121 3.15 4.74 -21.86
N LEU A 122 3.81 5.41 -22.81
CA LEU A 122 5.21 5.80 -22.66
C LEU A 122 5.41 6.84 -21.52
N ALA A 123 4.49 7.81 -21.40
CA ALA A 123 4.55 8.78 -20.31
C ALA A 123 4.39 8.08 -18.94
N ALA A 124 3.44 7.14 -18.82
CA ALA A 124 3.25 6.35 -17.60
C ALA A 124 4.49 5.51 -17.27
N LEU A 125 5.09 4.89 -18.28
CA LEU A 125 6.32 4.09 -18.11
C LEU A 125 7.46 4.95 -17.56
N TRP A 126 7.68 6.16 -18.10
CA TRP A 126 8.72 7.07 -17.61
C TRP A 126 8.43 7.59 -16.20
N LEU A 127 7.17 7.95 -15.89
CA LEU A 127 6.79 8.38 -14.54
C LEU A 127 7.07 7.30 -13.49
N ALA A 128 6.72 6.03 -13.78
CA ALA A 128 6.98 4.91 -12.90
C ALA A 128 8.48 4.54 -12.86
N ALA A 129 9.16 4.54 -14.02
CA ALA A 129 10.58 4.20 -14.13
C ALA A 129 11.48 5.10 -13.27
N LEU A 130 11.19 6.40 -13.25
CA LEU A 130 12.00 7.41 -12.57
C LEU A 130 11.49 7.74 -11.15
N CYS A 131 10.49 7.04 -10.63
CA CYS A 131 9.99 7.28 -9.29
C CYS A 131 10.99 6.76 -8.22
N PRO A 132 11.60 7.65 -7.42
CA PRO A 132 12.54 7.24 -6.39
C PRO A 132 11.85 6.52 -5.22
N PHE A 133 10.57 6.83 -4.95
CA PHE A 133 9.83 6.28 -3.82
C PHE A 133 9.61 4.77 -3.93
N THR A 134 9.15 4.27 -5.09
CA THR A 134 9.00 2.82 -5.31
C THR A 134 10.35 2.14 -5.53
N ALA A 135 11.29 2.82 -6.20
CA ALA A 135 12.62 2.30 -6.46
C ALA A 135 13.41 2.06 -5.16
N ASN A 136 13.33 2.97 -4.17
CA ASN A 136 14.01 2.83 -2.88
C ASN A 136 13.57 1.55 -2.15
N TYR A 137 12.27 1.22 -2.15
CA TYR A 137 11.75 0.03 -1.46
C TYR A 137 12.16 -1.28 -2.11
N THR A 138 12.74 -1.29 -3.32
CA THR A 138 13.35 -2.48 -3.89
C THR A 138 14.65 -2.88 -3.17
N ALA A 139 15.29 -1.93 -2.51
CA ALA A 139 16.51 -2.12 -1.71
C ALA A 139 16.24 -2.42 -0.23
N VAL A 140 15.00 -2.76 0.11
CA VAL A 140 14.57 -3.11 1.48
C VAL A 140 13.86 -4.47 1.45
N VAL A 141 14.15 -5.35 2.43
CA VAL A 141 13.51 -6.69 2.50
C VAL A 141 12.15 -6.57 3.19
N LEU A 142 11.18 -5.97 2.50
CA LEU A 142 9.80 -5.71 2.97
C LEU A 142 8.76 -6.02 1.89
N THR A 143 7.49 -6.03 2.29
CA THR A 143 6.34 -6.44 1.47
C THR A 143 5.98 -5.48 0.34
N GLU A 144 6.40 -4.22 0.42
CA GLU A 144 5.93 -3.10 -0.42
C GLU A 144 6.05 -3.40 -1.91
N THR A 145 7.22 -3.81 -2.37
CA THR A 145 7.46 -4.06 -3.82
C THR A 145 6.53 -5.12 -4.37
N LEU A 146 6.39 -6.25 -3.67
CA LEU A 146 5.53 -7.34 -4.11
C LEU A 146 4.05 -6.94 -4.07
N THR A 147 3.64 -6.18 -3.05
CA THR A 147 2.26 -5.69 -2.94
C THR A 147 1.92 -4.67 -4.02
N ILE A 148 2.84 -3.73 -4.34
CA ILE A 148 2.65 -2.75 -5.42
C ILE A 148 2.47 -3.47 -6.76
N PHE A 149 3.26 -4.50 -7.03
CA PHE A 149 3.14 -5.32 -8.25
C PHE A 149 1.77 -6.01 -8.34
N LEU A 150 1.36 -6.71 -7.27
CA LEU A 150 0.07 -7.41 -7.25
C LEU A 150 -1.12 -6.44 -7.32
N THR A 151 -1.00 -5.26 -6.70
CA THR A 151 -1.98 -4.18 -6.81
C THR A 151 -2.10 -3.68 -8.25
N ALA A 152 -0.98 -3.40 -8.92
CA ALA A 152 -1.00 -2.95 -10.32
C ALA A 152 -1.62 -4.01 -11.24
N LEU A 153 -1.28 -5.28 -11.03
CA LEU A 153 -1.83 -6.40 -11.80
C LEU A 153 -3.33 -6.57 -11.57
N ALA A 154 -3.79 -6.52 -10.30
CA ALA A 154 -5.21 -6.63 -9.96
C ALA A 154 -6.02 -5.47 -10.55
N LEU A 155 -5.54 -4.24 -10.39
CA LEU A 155 -6.18 -3.06 -10.97
C LEU A 155 -6.27 -3.16 -12.49
N LEU A 156 -5.20 -3.59 -13.19
CA LEU A 156 -5.21 -3.76 -14.64
C LEU A 156 -6.27 -4.77 -15.08
N VAL A 157 -6.32 -5.95 -14.46
CA VAL A 157 -7.30 -7.00 -14.78
C VAL A 157 -8.73 -6.52 -14.54
N LEU A 158 -8.99 -5.84 -13.41
CA LEU A 158 -10.32 -5.33 -13.10
C LEU A 158 -10.73 -4.14 -13.97
N MET A 159 -9.79 -3.29 -14.41
CA MET A 159 -10.03 -2.25 -15.42
C MET A 159 -10.50 -2.84 -16.74
N GLU A 160 -9.88 -3.91 -17.20
CA GLU A 160 -10.30 -4.62 -18.42
C GLU A 160 -11.67 -5.29 -18.25
N ALA A 161 -11.95 -5.88 -17.07
CA ALA A 161 -13.25 -6.44 -16.76
C ALA A 161 -14.37 -5.40 -16.79
N LEU A 162 -14.15 -4.22 -16.22
CA LEU A 162 -15.10 -3.09 -16.25
C LEU A 162 -15.36 -2.60 -17.68
N ARG A 163 -14.33 -2.59 -18.54
CA ARG A 163 -14.49 -2.24 -19.95
C ARG A 163 -15.29 -3.29 -20.72
N GLY A 164 -15.11 -4.56 -20.41
CA GLY A 164 -15.90 -5.65 -21.00
C GLY A 164 -17.41 -5.48 -20.75
N LEU A 165 -17.82 -4.92 -19.61
CA LEU A 165 -19.23 -4.61 -19.32
C LEU A 165 -19.77 -3.44 -20.19
N ARG A 166 -18.93 -2.58 -20.70
CA ARG A 166 -19.30 -1.42 -21.55
C ARG A 166 -19.50 -1.80 -23.03
N LYS A 167 -18.92 -2.90 -23.48
CA LYS A 167 -19.14 -3.43 -24.83
C LYS A 167 -20.54 -4.03 -24.91
N PHE A 168 -21.53 -3.22 -25.36
CA PHE A 168 -22.89 -3.72 -25.62
C PHE A 168 -22.89 -4.61 -26.87
N PRO A 169 -23.61 -5.76 -26.84
CA PRO A 169 -23.89 -6.51 -28.06
C PRO A 169 -24.81 -5.65 -28.93
N GLY A 170 -24.30 -5.11 -30.02
CA GLY A 170 -25.13 -4.34 -30.98
C GLY A 170 -24.40 -3.37 -31.90
N ARG A 171 -23.14 -3.01 -31.66
CA ARG A 171 -22.36 -2.28 -32.66
C ARG A 171 -21.65 -3.25 -33.58
N ALA A 172 -22.17 -3.40 -34.80
CA ALA A 172 -21.50 -4.06 -35.89
C ALA A 172 -20.13 -3.37 -36.15
N GLY A 173 -19.05 -4.01 -35.73
CA GLY A 173 -17.68 -3.50 -35.84
C GLY A 173 -16.74 -3.83 -34.68
N ASP A 174 -17.26 -4.10 -33.48
CA ASP A 174 -16.48 -4.59 -32.34
C ASP A 174 -16.55 -6.12 -32.24
N ALA A 175 -16.12 -6.83 -33.29
CA ALA A 175 -15.81 -8.24 -33.17
C ALA A 175 -14.71 -8.37 -32.11
N ALA A 176 -15.00 -9.12 -31.01
CA ALA A 176 -14.02 -9.42 -29.99
C ALA A 176 -12.78 -10.00 -30.68
N SER A 177 -11.62 -9.38 -30.46
CA SER A 177 -10.37 -9.98 -30.92
C SER A 177 -10.30 -11.41 -30.36
N PRO A 178 -9.90 -12.43 -31.14
CA PRO A 178 -9.79 -13.80 -30.65
C PRO A 178 -8.91 -13.96 -29.40
N ALA A 179 -8.13 -12.94 -29.07
CA ALA A 179 -7.25 -12.86 -27.89
C ALA A 179 -7.88 -12.19 -26.64
N GLU A 180 -9.13 -11.71 -26.70
CA GLU A 180 -9.76 -11.08 -25.53
C GLU A 180 -10.32 -12.16 -24.57
N MET A 181 -9.83 -12.13 -23.34
CA MET A 181 -10.32 -13.00 -22.26
C MET A 181 -11.81 -12.76 -21.98
N PRO A 182 -12.64 -13.81 -21.76
CA PRO A 182 -14.03 -13.64 -21.36
C PRO A 182 -14.16 -12.80 -20.08
N ALA A 183 -15.10 -11.86 -20.02
CA ALA A 183 -15.29 -10.97 -18.88
C ALA A 183 -15.42 -11.72 -17.54
N ASN A 184 -16.10 -12.89 -17.52
CA ASN A 184 -16.21 -13.70 -16.31
C ASN A 184 -14.86 -14.19 -15.79
N MET A 185 -13.95 -14.57 -16.68
CA MET A 185 -12.62 -15.01 -16.31
C MET A 185 -11.78 -13.86 -15.75
N GLN A 186 -11.96 -12.64 -16.28
CA GLN A 186 -11.28 -11.46 -15.74
C GLN A 186 -11.72 -11.15 -14.29
N TRP A 187 -13.02 -11.33 -13.95
CA TRP A 187 -13.49 -11.16 -12.56
C TRP A 187 -12.87 -12.19 -11.62
N VAL A 188 -12.81 -13.45 -12.02
CA VAL A 188 -12.17 -14.51 -11.23
C VAL A 188 -10.67 -14.24 -11.07
N LEU A 189 -9.98 -13.94 -12.17
CA LEU A 189 -8.53 -13.63 -12.14
C LEU A 189 -8.22 -12.40 -11.30
N GLY A 190 -9.03 -11.34 -11.40
CA GLY A 190 -8.91 -10.17 -10.53
C GLY A 190 -9.02 -10.55 -9.06
N GLY A 191 -10.00 -11.41 -8.72
CA GLY A 191 -10.13 -11.97 -7.38
C GLY A 191 -8.92 -12.79 -6.95
N ILE A 192 -8.40 -13.69 -7.82
CA ILE A 192 -7.21 -14.51 -7.54
C ILE A 192 -5.98 -13.64 -7.25
N VAL A 193 -5.72 -12.64 -8.09
CA VAL A 193 -4.57 -11.72 -7.88
C VAL A 193 -4.72 -10.98 -6.56
N VAL A 194 -5.93 -10.51 -6.23
CA VAL A 194 -6.19 -9.87 -4.93
C VAL A 194 -6.01 -10.88 -3.80
N GLY A 195 -6.42 -12.15 -3.95
CA GLY A 195 -6.20 -13.21 -2.96
C GLY A 195 -4.71 -13.46 -2.68
N PHE A 196 -3.88 -13.54 -3.71
CA PHE A 196 -2.43 -13.57 -3.53
C PHE A 196 -1.88 -12.30 -2.88
N GLY A 197 -2.39 -11.13 -3.28
CA GLY A 197 -2.06 -9.88 -2.63
C GLY A 197 -2.42 -9.87 -1.14
N THR A 198 -3.56 -10.45 -0.78
CA THR A 198 -4.03 -10.59 0.61
C THR A 198 -3.10 -11.48 1.45
N LEU A 199 -2.50 -12.51 0.83
CA LEU A 199 -1.46 -13.32 1.48
C LEU A 199 -0.14 -12.55 1.70
N VAL A 200 0.07 -11.42 1.01
CA VAL A 200 1.23 -10.52 1.23
C VAL A 200 0.85 -9.42 2.22
N ARG A 201 -0.31 -8.75 1.99
CA ARG A 201 -0.86 -7.69 2.84
C ARG A 201 -2.38 -7.83 2.99
N PRO A 202 -2.87 -7.98 4.22
CA PRO A 202 -4.28 -8.27 4.51
C PRO A 202 -5.28 -7.23 3.99
N GLU A 203 -4.86 -5.98 3.76
CA GLU A 203 -5.72 -4.88 3.26
C GLU A 203 -5.89 -4.86 1.73
N THR A 204 -5.25 -5.73 0.97
CA THR A 204 -5.38 -5.82 -0.49
C THR A 204 -6.84 -5.98 -0.99
N PRO A 205 -7.79 -6.62 -0.27
CA PRO A 205 -9.20 -6.69 -0.66
C PRO A 205 -9.91 -5.34 -0.84
N LEU A 206 -9.33 -4.22 -0.35
CA LEU A 206 -9.84 -2.88 -0.63
C LEU A 206 -9.92 -2.57 -2.14
N ILE A 207 -9.14 -3.26 -2.97
CA ILE A 207 -9.25 -3.19 -4.44
C ILE A 207 -10.61 -3.72 -4.89
N LEU A 208 -11.08 -4.85 -4.35
CA LEU A 208 -12.39 -5.41 -4.69
C LEU A 208 -13.53 -4.55 -4.14
N ALA A 209 -13.36 -3.97 -2.96
CA ALA A 209 -14.30 -2.99 -2.40
C ALA A 209 -14.43 -1.78 -3.34
N SER A 210 -13.31 -1.31 -3.90
CA SER A 210 -13.29 -0.21 -4.86
C SER A 210 -13.99 -0.59 -6.18
N ALA A 211 -13.76 -1.80 -6.69
CA ALA A 211 -14.44 -2.31 -7.87
C ALA A 211 -15.95 -2.45 -7.62
N GLY A 212 -16.35 -2.96 -6.45
CA GLY A 212 -17.75 -3.05 -6.03
C GLY A 212 -18.42 -1.68 -5.96
N ALA A 213 -17.76 -0.68 -5.38
CA ALA A 213 -18.26 0.68 -5.30
C ALA A 213 -18.52 1.28 -6.69
N VAL A 214 -17.58 1.09 -7.63
CA VAL A 214 -17.73 1.55 -9.02
C VAL A 214 -18.83 0.81 -9.76
N LEU A 215 -18.92 -0.52 -9.59
CA LEU A 215 -20.00 -1.32 -10.16
C LEU A 215 -21.37 -0.83 -9.68
N LEU A 216 -21.53 -0.58 -8.39
CA LEU A 216 -22.74 -0.03 -7.82
C LEU A 216 -23.02 1.38 -8.35
N ALA A 217 -22.07 2.28 -8.32
CA ALA A 217 -22.26 3.66 -8.75
C ALA A 217 -22.63 3.78 -10.24
N TRP A 218 -22.04 2.94 -11.09
CA TRP A 218 -22.21 3.04 -12.55
C TRP A 218 -23.39 2.24 -13.10
N TRP A 219 -23.70 1.09 -12.49
CA TRP A 219 -24.73 0.17 -13.00
C TRP A 219 -25.88 -0.09 -12.01
N TRP A 220 -26.17 0.82 -11.10
CA TRP A 220 -27.21 0.72 -10.06
C TRP A 220 -28.65 0.54 -10.58
N ARG A 221 -28.89 0.13 -11.78
CA ARG A 221 -30.24 -0.11 -12.30
C ARG A 221 -30.67 -1.54 -12.02
N PRO A 222 -31.95 -1.82 -11.59
CA PRO A 222 -32.40 -3.18 -11.24
C PRO A 222 -32.11 -4.23 -12.32
N LYS A 223 -32.23 -3.85 -13.59
CA LYS A 223 -31.92 -4.75 -14.74
C LYS A 223 -30.47 -5.25 -14.78
N ASN A 224 -29.56 -4.59 -14.12
CA ASN A 224 -28.13 -4.94 -14.10
C ASN A 224 -27.73 -5.77 -12.88
N TRP A 225 -28.58 -5.88 -11.86
CA TRP A 225 -28.27 -6.59 -10.62
C TRP A 225 -27.74 -8.02 -10.82
N PRO A 226 -28.32 -8.85 -11.70
CA PRO A 226 -27.76 -10.18 -11.93
C PRO A 226 -26.30 -10.17 -12.39
N LYS A 227 -25.91 -9.17 -13.21
CA LYS A 227 -24.53 -9.01 -13.67
C LYS A 227 -23.61 -8.54 -12.54
N LEU A 228 -24.09 -7.62 -11.68
CA LEU A 228 -23.35 -7.11 -10.53
C LEU A 228 -23.10 -8.22 -9.49
N VAL A 229 -24.15 -8.95 -9.14
CA VAL A 229 -24.07 -10.10 -8.22
C VAL A 229 -23.10 -11.14 -8.77
N ARG A 230 -23.22 -11.49 -10.06
CA ARG A 230 -22.33 -12.44 -10.71
C ARG A 230 -20.87 -11.98 -10.64
N ALA A 231 -20.58 -10.73 -10.98
CA ALA A 231 -19.23 -10.16 -10.90
C ALA A 231 -18.69 -10.21 -9.46
N GLY A 232 -19.50 -9.82 -8.47
CA GLY A 232 -19.16 -9.90 -7.04
C GLY A 232 -18.86 -11.32 -6.58
N LEU A 233 -19.70 -12.30 -6.96
CA LEU A 233 -19.48 -13.72 -6.62
C LEU A 233 -18.20 -14.27 -7.26
N LEU A 234 -17.94 -13.96 -8.53
CA LEU A 234 -16.73 -14.40 -9.22
C LEU A 234 -15.46 -13.79 -8.59
N MET A 235 -15.48 -12.51 -8.22
CA MET A 235 -14.39 -11.90 -7.48
C MET A 235 -14.19 -12.53 -6.11
N ALA A 236 -15.28 -12.80 -5.37
CA ALA A 236 -15.22 -13.46 -4.06
C ALA A 236 -14.65 -14.87 -4.13
N VAL A 237 -15.09 -15.67 -5.09
CA VAL A 237 -14.53 -17.01 -5.35
C VAL A 237 -13.04 -16.91 -5.67
N GLY A 238 -12.66 -16.00 -6.58
CA GLY A 238 -11.26 -15.77 -6.90
C GLY A 238 -10.42 -15.36 -5.68
N LEU A 239 -10.94 -14.47 -4.85
CA LEU A 239 -10.28 -14.02 -3.60
C LEU A 239 -10.02 -15.17 -2.64
N ILE A 240 -11.04 -16.02 -2.42
CA ILE A 240 -10.98 -17.09 -1.41
C ILE A 240 -10.02 -18.21 -1.82
N LEU A 241 -9.93 -18.55 -3.11
CA LEU A 241 -9.14 -19.69 -3.59
C LEU A 241 -7.68 -19.69 -3.09
N PRO A 242 -6.88 -18.60 -3.23
CA PRO A 242 -5.51 -18.56 -2.70
C PRO A 242 -5.42 -18.59 -1.17
N LEU A 243 -6.48 -18.20 -0.46
CA LEU A 243 -6.50 -18.15 1.01
C LEU A 243 -6.80 -19.51 1.63
N LEU A 244 -7.44 -20.45 0.89
CA LEU A 244 -7.81 -21.76 1.41
C LEU A 244 -6.64 -22.58 1.96
N PRO A 245 -5.48 -22.70 1.29
CA PRO A 245 -4.34 -23.43 1.83
C PRO A 245 -3.84 -22.87 3.17
N TRP A 246 -3.83 -21.53 3.30
CA TRP A 246 -3.45 -20.85 4.54
C TRP A 246 -4.45 -21.11 5.67
N ALA A 247 -5.74 -20.96 5.41
CA ALA A 247 -6.79 -21.27 6.38
C ALA A 247 -6.77 -22.75 6.80
N ALA A 248 -6.56 -23.68 5.85
CA ALA A 248 -6.44 -25.10 6.13
C ALA A 248 -5.21 -25.44 7.01
N ARG A 249 -4.07 -24.74 6.75
CA ARG A 249 -2.88 -24.86 7.61
C ARG A 249 -3.18 -24.36 9.02
N ASN A 250 -3.79 -23.19 9.16
CA ASN A 250 -4.09 -22.61 10.47
C ASN A 250 -5.06 -23.51 11.25
N TRP A 251 -6.07 -24.05 10.59
CA TRP A 251 -6.98 -25.01 11.22
C TRP A 251 -6.27 -26.26 11.71
N ARG A 252 -5.37 -26.85 10.89
CA ARG A 252 -4.65 -28.08 11.25
C ARG A 252 -3.60 -27.87 12.36
N THR A 253 -2.95 -26.71 12.37
CA THR A 253 -1.76 -26.46 13.23
C THR A 253 -2.09 -25.65 14.47
N LEU A 254 -3.00 -24.66 14.35
CA LEU A 254 -3.37 -23.75 15.42
C LEU A 254 -4.80 -23.99 15.94
N HIS A 255 -5.54 -24.92 15.33
CA HIS A 255 -6.95 -25.23 15.61
C HIS A 255 -7.88 -24.02 15.48
N THR A 256 -7.51 -23.03 14.65
CA THR A 256 -8.29 -21.83 14.38
C THR A 256 -8.58 -21.70 12.88
N VAL A 257 -9.82 -21.32 12.51
CA VAL A 257 -10.17 -21.00 11.13
C VAL A 257 -9.85 -19.52 10.90
N GLN A 258 -8.68 -19.24 10.32
CA GLN A 258 -8.21 -17.88 10.13
C GLN A 258 -7.63 -17.71 8.73
N PHE A 259 -8.19 -16.77 7.97
CA PHE A 259 -7.80 -16.44 6.60
C PHE A 259 -6.73 -15.33 6.51
N LEU A 260 -6.60 -14.52 7.55
CA LEU A 260 -5.71 -13.39 7.65
C LEU A 260 -4.82 -13.51 8.89
N SER A 261 -3.83 -12.63 9.04
CA SER A 261 -3.12 -12.47 10.31
C SER A 261 -3.96 -11.70 11.34
N PRO A 262 -3.70 -11.84 12.65
CA PRO A 262 -4.27 -10.99 13.68
C PRO A 262 -3.95 -9.52 13.42
N ARG A 263 -4.89 -8.62 13.75
CA ARG A 263 -4.75 -7.17 13.47
C ARG A 263 -3.49 -6.57 14.11
N TYR A 264 -3.18 -6.96 15.33
CA TYR A 264 -2.07 -6.41 16.10
C TYR A 264 -0.82 -7.29 16.08
N ALA A 265 -0.81 -8.31 15.24
CA ALA A 265 0.30 -9.25 15.13
C ALA A 265 0.71 -9.91 16.47
N GLN A 266 -0.23 -10.01 17.41
CA GLN A 266 0.00 -10.59 18.73
C GLN A 266 0.16 -12.11 18.66
N LEU A 267 1.04 -12.64 19.50
CA LEU A 267 1.11 -14.05 19.79
C LEU A 267 -0.07 -14.49 20.68
N PRO A 268 -0.45 -15.78 20.69
CA PRO A 268 -1.49 -16.29 21.58
C PRO A 268 -1.15 -16.01 23.04
N GLY A 269 -2.03 -15.27 23.74
CA GLY A 269 -1.86 -14.89 25.13
C GLY A 269 -1.19 -13.54 25.38
N GLU A 270 -0.66 -12.88 24.34
CA GLU A 270 -0.14 -11.52 24.45
C GLU A 270 -1.27 -10.50 24.68
N TYR A 271 -1.01 -9.53 25.54
CA TYR A 271 -1.94 -8.45 25.82
C TYR A 271 -1.94 -7.41 24.70
N VAL A 272 -3.13 -7.06 24.21
CA VAL A 272 -3.27 -5.99 23.18
C VAL A 272 -3.65 -4.68 23.86
N THR A 273 -2.87 -3.64 23.63
CA THR A 273 -2.96 -2.33 24.27
C THR A 273 -3.98 -1.41 23.60
N HIS A 274 -5.24 -1.81 23.62
CA HIS A 274 -6.34 -1.07 22.96
C HIS A 274 -6.51 0.35 23.49
N GLY A 275 -6.32 0.57 24.80
CA GLY A 275 -6.49 1.86 25.44
C GLY A 275 -5.41 2.85 25.03
N PHE A 276 -4.15 2.39 24.98
CA PHE A 276 -3.03 3.19 24.52
C PHE A 276 -3.19 3.61 23.06
N TYR A 277 -3.55 2.66 22.18
CA TYR A 277 -3.81 2.98 20.77
C TYR A 277 -5.04 3.88 20.57
N ALA A 278 -6.07 3.74 21.39
CA ALA A 278 -7.19 4.66 21.38
C ALA A 278 -6.77 6.08 21.76
N TRP A 279 -5.90 6.24 22.78
CA TRP A 279 -5.36 7.53 23.17
C TRP A 279 -4.48 8.15 22.08
N THR A 280 -3.52 7.40 21.51
CA THR A 280 -2.70 7.89 20.40
C THR A 280 -3.57 8.26 19.19
N GLY A 281 -4.67 7.54 18.97
CA GLY A 281 -5.68 7.83 17.95
C GLY A 281 -6.30 9.22 18.03
N THR A 282 -6.29 9.87 19.21
CA THR A 282 -6.88 11.20 19.41
C THR A 282 -5.95 12.37 19.06
N TRP A 283 -4.65 12.13 18.80
CA TRP A 283 -3.66 13.19 18.58
C TRP A 283 -2.55 12.84 17.59
N LEU A 284 -2.20 11.56 17.45
CA LEU A 284 -1.08 11.09 16.65
C LEU A 284 -1.41 11.19 15.16
N TRP A 285 -0.74 12.09 14.45
CA TRP A 285 -0.88 12.24 13.00
C TRP A 285 0.45 12.36 12.26
N ARG A 286 1.56 12.64 12.95
CA ARG A 286 2.90 12.74 12.37
C ARG A 286 3.62 11.42 12.49
N PHE A 287 4.28 10.99 11.41
CA PHE A 287 5.06 9.76 11.43
C PHE A 287 6.27 9.84 12.36
N GLY A 288 6.91 11.03 12.51
CA GLY A 288 8.00 11.22 13.47
C GLY A 288 7.62 10.90 14.92
N ASP A 289 6.39 11.20 15.33
CA ASP A 289 5.90 10.91 16.69
C ASP A 289 5.67 9.40 16.92
N VAL A 290 5.56 8.60 15.84
CA VAL A 290 5.44 7.13 15.91
C VAL A 290 6.71 6.49 16.45
N PHE A 291 7.89 6.98 16.06
CA PHE A 291 9.18 6.50 16.56
C PHE A 291 9.35 6.75 18.05
N LEU A 292 8.81 7.86 18.55
CA LEU A 292 9.02 8.29 19.94
C LEU A 292 8.02 7.68 20.92
N VAL A 293 6.83 7.31 20.44
CA VAL A 293 5.74 6.89 21.34
C VAL A 293 5.24 5.48 21.02
N PRO A 294 4.52 5.18 19.92
CA PRO A 294 4.01 3.82 19.67
C PRO A 294 5.10 2.75 19.47
N TRP A 295 6.22 3.07 18.82
CA TRP A 295 7.26 2.06 18.57
C TRP A 295 8.14 1.75 19.77
N ASN A 296 8.08 2.57 20.82
CA ASN A 296 8.73 2.27 22.10
C ASN A 296 7.86 1.38 23.01
N LEU A 297 6.61 1.13 22.61
CA LEU A 297 5.71 0.30 23.39
C LEU A 297 6.21 -1.14 23.48
N ASP A 298 6.13 -1.72 24.70
CA ASP A 298 6.55 -3.09 25.01
C ASP A 298 8.02 -3.42 24.64
N GLY A 299 8.90 -2.42 24.73
CA GLY A 299 10.34 -2.61 24.44
C GLY A 299 11.24 -1.55 25.05
N ALA A 300 10.77 -0.30 25.19
CA ALA A 300 11.55 0.81 25.70
C ALA A 300 10.70 1.75 26.56
N GLN A 301 11.37 2.62 27.30
CA GLN A 301 10.71 3.68 28.08
C GLN A 301 10.15 4.75 27.14
N ILE A 302 9.00 5.32 27.48
CA ILE A 302 8.37 6.45 26.80
C ILE A 302 8.50 7.68 27.68
N ASN A 303 9.27 8.68 27.23
CA ASN A 303 9.41 9.93 27.98
C ASN A 303 8.21 10.85 27.71
N ILE A 304 7.63 11.43 28.76
CA ILE A 304 6.51 12.37 28.63
C ILE A 304 6.90 13.65 27.85
N ASP A 305 8.17 14.02 27.83
CA ASP A 305 8.66 15.20 27.13
C ASP A 305 8.78 14.96 25.62
N ASP A 306 8.85 13.71 25.17
CA ASP A 306 8.78 13.32 23.77
C ASP A 306 7.34 13.31 23.24
N VAL A 307 6.36 13.32 24.15
CA VAL A 307 4.93 13.36 23.80
C VAL A 307 4.53 14.79 23.47
N ARG A 308 4.05 14.98 22.25
CA ARG A 308 3.65 16.29 21.72
C ARG A 308 2.60 16.99 22.59
N ALA A 309 2.68 18.31 22.71
CA ALA A 309 1.73 19.13 23.47
C ALA A 309 0.26 18.93 23.05
N SER A 310 0.00 18.64 21.75
CA SER A 310 -1.36 18.35 21.24
C SER A 310 -1.96 17.04 21.76
N ALA A 311 -1.16 16.19 22.40
CA ALA A 311 -1.63 14.97 23.07
C ALA A 311 -2.39 15.24 24.36
N PHE A 312 -2.43 16.50 24.83
CA PHE A 312 -3.04 16.90 26.09
C PHE A 312 -4.00 18.07 25.88
N ASP A 313 -5.17 18.03 26.50
CA ASP A 313 -6.16 19.11 26.49
C ASP A 313 -6.00 20.03 27.72
N SER A 314 -5.26 19.60 28.75
CA SER A 314 -4.97 20.38 29.94
C SER A 314 -3.68 19.93 30.64
N PRO A 315 -3.07 20.79 31.51
CA PRO A 315 -1.95 20.39 32.34
C PRO A 315 -2.28 19.19 33.27
N ALA A 316 -3.51 19.13 33.76
CA ALA A 316 -3.97 18.01 34.60
C ALA A 316 -4.01 16.69 33.81
N GLU A 317 -4.39 16.73 32.55
CA GLU A 317 -4.35 15.54 31.66
C GLU A 317 -2.90 15.11 31.43
N ARG A 318 -1.99 16.06 31.14
CA ARG A 318 -0.56 15.74 30.98
C ARG A 318 0.00 15.06 32.24
N GLU A 319 -0.37 15.52 33.43
CA GLU A 319 0.05 14.88 34.68
C GLU A 319 -0.52 13.46 34.82
N ARG A 320 -1.78 13.23 34.42
CA ARG A 320 -2.37 11.88 34.42
C ARG A 320 -1.64 10.94 33.47
N VAL A 321 -1.33 11.40 32.24
CA VAL A 321 -0.56 10.62 31.27
C VAL A 321 0.85 10.36 31.80
N ALA A 322 1.52 11.36 32.40
CA ALA A 322 2.84 11.19 32.98
C ALA A 322 2.86 10.12 34.08
N LYS A 323 1.82 10.04 34.93
CA LYS A 323 1.68 8.97 35.94
C LYS A 323 1.49 7.60 35.33
N LEU A 324 0.71 7.49 34.23
CA LEU A 324 0.52 6.22 33.50
C LEU A 324 1.81 5.77 32.85
N LEU A 325 2.55 6.68 32.19
CA LEU A 325 3.85 6.39 31.58
C LEU A 325 4.91 6.05 32.64
N ALA A 326 4.92 6.71 33.77
CA ALA A 326 5.82 6.37 34.89
C ALA A 326 5.55 4.97 35.44
N GLU A 327 4.29 4.52 35.46
CA GLU A 327 3.95 3.14 35.85
C GLU A 327 4.38 2.14 34.79
N TYR A 328 4.10 2.42 33.51
CA TYR A 328 4.57 1.62 32.36
C TYR A 328 6.10 1.50 32.36
N ASN A 329 6.83 2.60 32.52
CA ASN A 329 8.29 2.67 32.44
C ASN A 329 9.03 1.86 33.52
N LYS A 330 8.33 1.36 34.56
CA LYS A 330 8.93 0.48 35.58
C LYS A 330 9.30 -0.89 35.04
N THR A 331 8.50 -1.41 34.11
CA THR A 331 8.66 -2.74 33.53
C THR A 331 8.81 -2.72 32.02
N THR A 332 8.48 -1.61 31.36
CA THR A 332 8.33 -1.46 29.90
C THR A 332 7.33 -2.45 29.27
N GLU A 333 6.42 -2.99 30.10
CA GLU A 333 5.33 -3.85 29.67
C GLU A 333 3.98 -3.21 30.00
N MET A 334 3.06 -3.22 29.01
CA MET A 334 1.74 -2.63 29.23
C MET A 334 0.86 -3.54 30.07
N THR A 335 0.41 -3.02 31.19
CA THR A 335 -0.53 -3.74 32.07
C THR A 335 -1.99 -3.36 31.76
N PRO A 336 -2.96 -4.28 32.02
CA PRO A 336 -4.38 -3.96 31.84
C PRO A 336 -4.87 -2.76 32.67
N LYS A 337 -4.20 -2.44 33.79
CA LYS A 337 -4.50 -1.28 34.62
C LYS A 337 -4.09 0.02 33.94
N VAL A 338 -2.86 0.08 33.42
CA VAL A 338 -2.31 1.25 32.74
C VAL A 338 -3.09 1.50 31.45
N ASP A 339 -3.35 0.45 30.67
CA ASP A 339 -4.09 0.54 29.41
C ASP A 339 -5.53 1.06 29.60
N ARG A 340 -6.24 0.62 30.66
CA ARG A 340 -7.55 1.17 31.01
C ARG A 340 -7.47 2.66 31.36
N GLY A 341 -6.38 3.12 31.96
CA GLY A 341 -6.15 4.55 32.23
C GLY A 341 -6.06 5.36 30.93
N PHE A 342 -5.32 4.86 29.93
CA PHE A 342 -5.27 5.47 28.61
C PHE A 342 -6.62 5.43 27.88
N ALA A 343 -7.35 4.32 27.97
CA ALA A 343 -8.69 4.18 27.37
C ALA A 343 -9.67 5.21 27.95
N GLU A 344 -9.57 5.52 29.25
CA GLU A 344 -10.42 6.52 29.88
C GLU A 344 -10.10 7.93 29.39
N ILE A 345 -8.82 8.29 29.30
CA ILE A 345 -8.38 9.57 28.71
C ILE A 345 -8.86 9.67 27.25
N ALA A 346 -8.69 8.63 26.46
CA ALA A 346 -9.15 8.60 25.07
C ALA A 346 -10.66 8.84 24.95
N ARG A 347 -11.47 8.21 25.79
CA ARG A 347 -12.92 8.41 25.83
C ARG A 347 -13.31 9.85 26.19
N GLN A 348 -12.64 10.43 27.19
CA GLN A 348 -12.89 11.82 27.60
C GLN A 348 -12.55 12.79 26.48
N ARG A 349 -11.36 12.67 25.86
CA ARG A 349 -10.92 13.49 24.71
C ARG A 349 -11.88 13.39 23.53
N THR A 350 -12.31 12.17 23.20
CA THR A 350 -13.24 11.93 22.09
C THR A 350 -14.62 12.49 22.37
N ALA A 351 -15.11 12.39 23.62
CA ALA A 351 -16.40 12.95 24.02
C ALA A 351 -16.40 14.48 23.95
N TRP A 352 -15.30 15.14 24.34
CA TRP A 352 -15.21 16.60 24.29
C TRP A 352 -14.94 17.14 22.87
N HIS A 353 -14.15 16.39 22.06
CA HIS A 353 -13.74 16.83 20.72
C HIS A 353 -13.93 15.71 19.68
N PRO A 354 -15.17 15.29 19.40
CA PRO A 354 -15.44 14.18 18.47
C PRO A 354 -14.97 14.50 17.05
N LEU A 355 -15.11 15.75 16.58
CA LEU A 355 -14.64 16.15 15.26
C LEU A 355 -13.13 16.04 15.12
N ARG A 356 -12.38 16.37 16.18
CA ARG A 356 -10.92 16.18 16.20
C ARG A 356 -10.56 14.72 15.97
N THR A 357 -11.14 13.81 16.76
CA THR A 357 -10.81 12.37 16.70
C THR A 357 -11.25 11.72 15.39
N TYR A 358 -12.45 12.03 14.87
CA TYR A 358 -13.01 11.31 13.73
C TYR A 358 -12.86 12.01 12.38
N VAL A 359 -12.44 13.27 12.34
CA VAL A 359 -12.32 14.04 11.09
C VAL A 359 -10.93 14.67 10.98
N GLU A 360 -10.54 15.52 11.95
CA GLU A 360 -9.30 16.30 11.86
C GLU A 360 -8.04 15.41 11.88
N ILE A 361 -7.91 14.53 12.86
CA ILE A 361 -6.74 13.62 12.97
C ILE A 361 -6.65 12.68 11.77
N PRO A 362 -7.73 11.98 11.32
CA PRO A 362 -7.69 11.20 10.08
C PRO A 362 -7.29 12.03 8.84
N PHE A 363 -7.80 13.25 8.70
CA PHE A 363 -7.43 14.14 7.61
C PHE A 363 -5.94 14.50 7.65
N LEU A 364 -5.41 14.92 8.81
CA LEU A 364 -3.99 15.22 9.00
C LEU A 364 -3.10 14.00 8.74
N ARG A 365 -3.51 12.80 9.18
CA ARG A 365 -2.84 11.54 8.85
C ARG A 365 -2.75 11.32 7.34
N SER A 366 -3.85 11.55 6.62
CA SER A 366 -3.85 11.42 5.16
C SER A 366 -2.85 12.37 4.51
N LEU A 367 -2.82 13.64 4.94
CA LEU A 367 -1.86 14.63 4.43
C LEU A 367 -0.41 14.21 4.70
N THR A 368 -0.12 13.75 5.93
CA THR A 368 1.23 13.30 6.28
C THR A 368 1.67 12.11 5.44
N MET A 369 0.81 11.10 5.27
CA MET A 369 1.14 9.93 4.46
C MET A 369 1.37 10.28 2.97
N TRP A 370 0.56 11.18 2.40
CA TRP A 370 0.68 11.55 1.00
C TRP A 370 1.83 12.51 0.70
N PHE A 371 2.08 13.47 1.58
CA PHE A 371 3.02 14.57 1.34
C PHE A 371 4.31 14.50 2.15
N ALA A 372 4.59 13.38 2.83
CA ALA A 372 5.91 13.16 3.43
C ALA A 372 6.98 12.92 2.35
N PRO A 373 8.24 13.34 2.58
CA PRO A 373 9.35 13.12 1.64
C PRO A 373 9.78 11.65 1.50
N ARG A 374 9.30 10.75 2.36
CA ARG A 374 9.61 9.29 2.35
C ARG A 374 11.10 8.99 2.41
N ILE A 375 11.75 9.59 3.37
CA ILE A 375 13.19 9.44 3.61
C ILE A 375 13.52 8.34 4.64
N GLU A 376 12.53 7.69 5.21
CA GLU A 376 12.66 6.72 6.31
C GLU A 376 13.59 5.53 6.02
N MET A 377 13.80 5.21 4.74
CA MET A 377 14.70 4.15 4.28
C MET A 377 15.94 4.72 3.57
N LEU A 378 16.24 5.98 3.74
CA LEU A 378 17.42 6.64 3.22
C LEU A 378 18.33 7.05 4.38
N PRO A 379 19.65 7.12 4.19
CA PRO A 379 20.58 7.61 5.21
C PRO A 379 20.52 9.15 5.30
N LEU A 380 19.33 9.66 5.58
CA LEU A 380 19.06 11.09 5.76
C LEU A 380 18.55 11.28 7.17
N SER A 381 19.22 12.15 7.91
CA SER A 381 18.75 12.61 9.21
C SER A 381 17.71 13.71 9.01
N GLY A 382 16.73 13.80 9.87
CA GLY A 382 15.78 14.90 9.89
C GLY A 382 14.35 14.50 10.19
N HIS A 383 13.57 15.50 10.60
CA HIS A 383 12.15 15.33 10.86
C HIS A 383 11.35 15.51 9.58
N LEU A 384 10.34 14.69 9.37
CA LEU A 384 9.43 14.85 8.24
C LEU A 384 8.62 16.16 8.31
N TRP A 385 8.49 16.74 9.52
CA TRP A 385 7.85 18.03 9.81
C TRP A 385 8.26 18.52 11.21
N PRO A 386 8.40 19.84 11.44
CA PRO A 386 8.37 20.94 10.47
C PRO A 386 9.70 21.09 9.72
N ILE A 387 9.64 21.57 8.49
CA ILE A 387 10.79 21.71 7.58
C ILE A 387 11.90 22.61 8.13
N HIS A 388 11.60 23.61 8.97
CA HIS A 388 12.57 24.57 9.49
C HIS A 388 13.66 23.99 10.40
N TYR A 389 13.43 22.84 11.06
CA TYR A 389 14.45 22.18 11.89
C TYR A 389 15.61 21.58 11.08
N TRP A 390 15.40 21.36 9.79
CA TRP A 390 16.37 20.68 8.93
C TRP A 390 17.45 21.63 8.40
N TRP A 391 17.15 22.91 8.34
CA TRP A 391 18.09 23.92 7.89
C TRP A 391 19.26 24.08 8.86
N GLU A 392 19.05 23.81 10.14
CA GLU A 392 20.07 23.93 11.18
C GLU A 392 21.04 22.74 11.22
N ASP A 393 20.58 21.54 10.78
CA ASP A 393 21.37 20.30 10.89
C ASP A 393 22.20 19.98 9.65
N SER A 394 21.64 20.08 8.44
CA SER A 394 22.35 19.76 7.18
C SER A 394 21.63 20.30 5.95
N GLU A 395 22.21 21.32 5.29
CA GLU A 395 21.66 21.92 4.07
C GLU A 395 21.46 20.91 2.92
N PRO A 396 22.41 19.99 2.60
CA PRO A 396 22.21 19.04 1.51
C PRO A 396 21.04 18.08 1.75
N GLU A 397 20.88 17.59 2.98
CA GLU A 397 19.79 16.66 3.34
C GLU A 397 18.44 17.35 3.29
N TYR A 398 18.37 18.61 3.74
CA TYR A 398 17.19 19.45 3.60
C TYR A 398 16.78 19.61 2.14
N CYS A 399 17.72 19.96 1.25
CA CYS A 399 17.45 20.13 -0.18
C CYS A 399 16.94 18.85 -0.83
N VAL A 400 17.51 17.68 -0.48
CA VAL A 400 17.03 16.38 -0.98
C VAL A 400 15.62 16.10 -0.48
N SER A 401 15.36 16.28 0.80
CA SER A 401 14.06 16.05 1.42
C SER A 401 12.98 16.97 0.86
N LEU A 402 13.30 18.25 0.68
CA LEU A 402 12.42 19.23 0.03
C LEU A 402 12.15 18.85 -1.43
N GLY A 403 13.17 18.42 -2.17
CA GLY A 403 13.02 17.95 -3.55
C GLY A 403 12.08 16.73 -3.64
N LEU A 404 12.24 15.76 -2.75
CA LEU A 404 11.35 14.57 -2.68
C LEU A 404 9.91 14.96 -2.29
N PHE A 405 9.75 15.88 -1.34
CA PHE A 405 8.44 16.43 -0.97
C PHE A 405 7.73 17.09 -2.15
N LEU A 406 8.42 17.97 -2.86
CA LEU A 406 7.89 18.67 -4.04
C LEU A 406 7.57 17.69 -5.18
N LEU A 407 8.39 16.66 -5.36
CA LEU A 407 8.12 15.59 -6.33
C LEU A 407 6.84 14.81 -5.98
N GLY A 408 6.61 14.52 -4.70
CA GLY A 408 5.37 13.89 -4.22
C GLY A 408 4.13 14.73 -4.53
N ILE A 409 4.21 16.06 -4.28
CA ILE A 409 3.15 17.00 -4.64
C ILE A 409 2.93 17.01 -6.16
N ALA A 410 4.00 17.08 -6.95
CA ALA A 410 3.92 17.10 -8.41
C ALA A 410 3.18 15.87 -8.95
N TYR A 411 3.50 14.66 -8.45
CA TYR A 411 2.77 13.44 -8.81
C TYR A 411 1.28 13.55 -8.48
N GLY A 412 0.92 14.04 -7.30
CA GLY A 412 -0.48 14.24 -6.90
C GLY A 412 -1.23 15.21 -7.81
N VAL A 413 -0.65 16.37 -8.09
CA VAL A 413 -1.25 17.42 -8.95
C VAL A 413 -1.44 16.92 -10.39
N ILE A 414 -0.42 16.27 -10.95
CA ILE A 414 -0.47 15.72 -12.31
C ILE A 414 -1.51 14.60 -12.39
N ALA A 415 -1.59 13.73 -11.37
CA ALA A 415 -2.58 12.66 -11.30
C ALA A 415 -4.00 13.21 -11.20
N PHE A 416 -4.23 14.24 -10.37
CA PHE A 416 -5.53 14.90 -10.27
C PHE A 416 -5.98 15.48 -11.62
N GLY A 417 -5.08 16.22 -12.31
CA GLY A 417 -5.36 16.75 -13.64
C GLY A 417 -5.67 15.68 -14.67
N GLY A 418 -4.94 14.55 -14.62
CA GLY A 418 -5.18 13.38 -15.47
C GLY A 418 -6.50 12.68 -15.16
N ALA A 419 -6.80 12.45 -13.88
CA ALA A 419 -8.06 11.89 -13.42
C ALA A 419 -9.27 12.71 -13.87
N TRP A 420 -9.17 14.04 -13.76
CA TRP A 420 -10.21 14.97 -14.21
C TRP A 420 -10.54 14.81 -15.70
N ARG A 421 -9.53 14.53 -16.54
CA ARG A 421 -9.74 14.31 -17.99
C ARG A 421 -10.49 13.03 -18.31
N VAL A 422 -10.31 11.99 -17.50
CA VAL A 422 -10.90 10.66 -17.73
C VAL A 422 -12.00 10.30 -16.72
N ARG A 423 -12.54 11.31 -15.99
CA ARG A 423 -13.52 11.12 -14.91
C ARG A 423 -14.81 10.40 -15.31
N SER A 424 -15.11 10.35 -16.61
CA SER A 424 -16.27 9.65 -17.16
C SER A 424 -15.99 8.20 -17.56
N ASP A 425 -14.81 7.67 -17.27
CA ASP A 425 -14.45 6.28 -17.54
C ASP A 425 -14.54 5.46 -16.23
N PRO A 426 -15.34 4.38 -16.16
CA PRO A 426 -15.46 3.57 -14.95
C PRO A 426 -14.13 2.91 -14.54
N ALA A 427 -13.22 2.62 -15.49
CA ALA A 427 -11.90 2.12 -15.16
C ALA A 427 -11.03 3.21 -14.48
N ALA A 428 -11.19 4.49 -14.86
CA ALA A 428 -10.53 5.58 -14.15
C ALA A 428 -11.13 5.79 -12.75
N LEU A 429 -12.47 5.67 -12.63
CA LEU A 429 -13.14 5.73 -11.33
C LEU A 429 -12.68 4.61 -10.39
N LEU A 430 -12.37 3.41 -10.90
CA LEU A 430 -11.76 2.35 -10.09
C LEU A 430 -10.45 2.80 -9.46
N LEU A 431 -9.57 3.43 -10.23
CA LEU A 431 -8.28 3.92 -9.72
C LEU A 431 -8.48 5.01 -8.66
N VAL A 432 -9.39 5.96 -8.90
CA VAL A 432 -9.73 7.02 -7.93
C VAL A 432 -10.36 6.43 -6.68
N ALA A 433 -11.35 5.52 -6.82
CA ALA A 433 -12.00 4.86 -5.70
C ALA A 433 -11.00 4.08 -4.85
N TYR A 434 -10.04 3.37 -5.48
CA TYR A 434 -8.99 2.66 -4.77
C TYR A 434 -8.10 3.61 -3.96
N ILE A 435 -7.64 4.71 -4.55
CA ILE A 435 -6.85 5.72 -3.84
C ILE A 435 -7.63 6.26 -2.62
N VAL A 436 -8.90 6.63 -2.81
CA VAL A 436 -9.73 7.20 -1.74
C VAL A 436 -10.04 6.19 -0.64
N ILE A 437 -10.53 4.99 -0.99
CA ILE A 437 -10.92 3.96 -0.03
C ILE A 437 -9.70 3.48 0.76
N ARG A 438 -8.56 3.24 0.07
CA ARG A 438 -7.32 2.86 0.74
C ARG A 438 -6.82 3.96 1.68
N THR A 439 -6.77 5.21 1.23
CA THR A 439 -6.36 6.32 2.07
C THR A 439 -7.26 6.44 3.30
N ALA A 440 -8.58 6.38 3.13
CA ALA A 440 -9.53 6.41 4.25
C ALA A 440 -9.28 5.26 5.24
N PHE A 441 -9.06 4.04 4.75
CA PHE A 441 -8.71 2.90 5.61
C PHE A 441 -7.39 3.15 6.36
N LEU A 442 -6.34 3.62 5.69
CA LEU A 442 -5.03 3.86 6.30
C LEU A 442 -5.07 4.93 7.40
N THR A 443 -6.04 5.85 7.39
CA THR A 443 -6.21 6.82 8.48
C THR A 443 -6.71 6.20 9.77
N THR A 444 -7.26 4.98 9.71
CA THR A 444 -7.83 4.26 10.87
C THR A 444 -6.83 3.32 11.56
N ILE A 445 -5.65 3.11 10.97
CA ILE A 445 -4.61 2.28 11.58
C ILE A 445 -3.86 3.05 12.67
N GLU A 446 -3.21 2.32 13.55
CA GLU A 446 -2.57 2.85 14.76
C GLU A 446 -1.37 3.76 14.42
N THR A 447 -0.59 3.38 13.40
CA THR A 447 0.64 4.09 12.99
C THR A 447 0.53 4.56 11.55
N PRO A 448 0.39 5.88 11.29
CA PRO A 448 0.30 6.43 9.93
C PRO A 448 1.69 6.51 9.28
N GLU A 449 2.08 5.50 8.52
CA GLU A 449 3.37 5.46 7.85
C GLU A 449 3.27 5.92 6.38
N PRO A 450 4.19 6.80 5.91
CA PRO A 450 4.18 7.30 4.53
C PRO A 450 4.32 6.19 3.47
N ARG A 451 4.95 5.06 3.80
CA ARG A 451 5.12 3.93 2.88
C ARG A 451 3.81 3.25 2.48
N TYR A 452 2.79 3.30 3.32
CA TYR A 452 1.53 2.59 3.05
C TYR A 452 0.73 3.12 1.86
N VAL A 453 0.94 4.37 1.45
CA VAL A 453 0.30 4.91 0.24
C VAL A 453 1.05 4.58 -1.05
N LEU A 454 2.26 3.97 -0.98
CA LEU A 454 3.03 3.58 -2.17
C LEU A 454 2.26 2.60 -3.07
N GLU A 455 1.41 1.78 -2.51
CA GLU A 455 0.54 0.87 -3.27
C GLU A 455 -0.50 1.60 -4.15
N CYS A 456 -0.75 2.89 -3.90
CA CYS A 456 -1.58 3.73 -4.76
C CYS A 456 -0.81 4.28 -5.97
N PHE A 457 0.53 4.23 -5.98
CA PHE A 457 1.34 4.86 -7.02
C PHE A 457 1.12 4.30 -8.44
N PRO A 458 0.86 3.00 -8.66
CA PRO A 458 0.44 2.52 -9.97
C PRO A 458 -0.79 3.24 -10.52
N ALA A 459 -1.81 3.48 -9.67
CA ALA A 459 -3.00 4.24 -10.04
C ALA A 459 -2.67 5.73 -10.28
N VAL A 460 -1.84 6.33 -9.44
CA VAL A 460 -1.37 7.71 -9.58
C VAL A 460 -0.70 7.93 -10.93
N PHE A 461 0.25 7.08 -11.32
CA PHE A 461 0.97 7.23 -12.60
C PHE A 461 0.08 6.95 -13.81
N ALA A 462 -0.80 5.95 -13.74
CA ALA A 462 -1.74 5.66 -14.82
C ALA A 462 -2.71 6.83 -15.08
N LEU A 463 -3.19 7.48 -14.01
CA LEU A 463 -4.00 8.69 -14.11
C LEU A 463 -3.19 9.90 -14.58
N ALA A 464 -2.01 10.14 -13.98
CA ALA A 464 -1.12 11.26 -14.34
C ALA A 464 -0.80 11.28 -15.84
N ALA A 465 -0.50 10.12 -16.42
CA ALA A 465 -0.16 9.98 -17.83
C ALA A 465 -1.26 10.44 -18.79
N GLN A 466 -2.52 10.52 -18.35
CA GLN A 466 -3.63 10.99 -19.19
C GLN A 466 -3.50 12.47 -19.62
N LEU A 467 -2.64 13.24 -18.95
CA LEU A 467 -2.32 14.60 -19.39
C LEU A 467 -1.62 14.66 -20.76
N TRP A 468 -0.94 13.58 -21.14
CA TRP A 468 -0.27 13.47 -22.45
C TRP A 468 -1.20 12.99 -23.58
N ALA A 469 -2.50 12.73 -23.31
CA ALA A 469 -3.48 12.49 -24.36
C ALA A 469 -3.77 13.77 -25.18
N ARG A 470 -4.01 13.66 -26.48
CA ARG A 470 -4.36 14.79 -27.34
C ARG A 470 -5.73 15.36 -26.96
N LYS A 471 -5.88 16.69 -26.88
CA LYS A 471 -7.09 17.36 -26.43
C LYS A 471 -8.33 17.11 -27.32
N GLY A 472 -8.16 16.78 -28.61
CA GLY A 472 -9.27 16.53 -29.55
C GLY A 472 -9.87 15.13 -29.48
N ALA A 473 -9.09 14.13 -29.08
CA ALA A 473 -9.50 12.71 -29.08
C ALA A 473 -10.51 12.37 -27.96
N LEU A 474 -10.49 13.10 -26.84
CA LEU A 474 -11.38 12.85 -25.69
C LEU A 474 -12.83 13.37 -25.87
N ARG A 475 -13.04 14.35 -26.78
CA ARG A 475 -14.39 14.89 -27.06
C ARG A 475 -15.18 14.05 -28.06
N ALA A 476 -14.53 13.33 -28.97
CA ALA A 476 -15.19 12.50 -29.98
C ALA A 476 -15.92 11.29 -29.37
N ASP A 477 -15.37 10.72 -28.25
CA ASP A 477 -15.97 9.56 -27.57
C ASP A 477 -17.14 9.93 -26.65
N SER A 478 -17.31 11.22 -26.29
CA SER A 478 -18.38 11.70 -25.37
C SER A 478 -19.68 12.07 -26.10
N HIS A 479 -19.69 12.24 -27.43
CA HIS A 479 -20.86 12.62 -28.22
C HIS A 479 -21.45 11.47 -29.05
N GLY A 480 -20.96 10.24 -28.85
CA GLY A 480 -21.45 9.01 -29.49
C GLY A 480 -22.16 8.03 -28.56
N GLY A 481 -22.69 8.51 -27.42
CA GLY A 481 -23.43 7.68 -26.43
C GLY A 481 -24.89 8.06 -26.35
#